data_e4b75afe00fc64f830c63773481d1ad4
#
_entry.id   e4b75afe00fc64f830c63773481d1ad4
#
_cell.length_a   1.000
_cell.length_b   1.000
_cell.length_c   1.000
_cell.angle_alpha   90.00
_cell.angle_beta   90.00
_cell.angle_gamma   90.00
#
_symmetry.space_group_name_H-M   'P 1'
#
loop_
_entity.id
_entity.type
_entity.pdbx_description
1 polymer ?
#
loop_
_entity_poly.entity_id
_entity_poly.type
_entity_poly.pdbx_seq_one_letter_code
_entity_poly.pdbx_strand_id
1 'polypeptide(L)'
;RWMATGASGRGLLPFLRLLGQLKRVPRTGWVYRSVAKPESVSDHMYRMAVMALVTEDKSLNKDRCIRLALVHDMAECIVGDIAPADNISKEEKHRREEAAMQQLTQLLSEDLRKEIYELWEEYENQSTAEAKFVKQLDQCEMILQAFEYEELENTPGRLQDFYDSTAGKFVHTELLQLVSLINTERNKKIAATSHPHS
;
A
#
# COMPACT_ATOMS: atom_id res chain seq x y z
N ARG A 1 21.29 -14.06 -15.18
CA ARG A 1 20.78 -14.39 -16.55
C ARG A 1 19.63 -13.46 -16.93
N TRP A 2 19.89 -12.16 -16.93
CA TRP A 2 18.90 -11.16 -17.29
C TRP A 2 18.73 -10.98 -18.81
N MET A 3 19.63 -11.57 -19.59
CA MET A 3 19.66 -11.43 -21.03
C MET A 3 19.70 -12.81 -21.72
N ALA A 4 18.63 -13.55 -21.62
CA ALA A 4 18.46 -14.75 -22.41
C ALA A 4 17.31 -14.58 -23.39
N THR A 5 17.69 -14.30 -24.64
CA THR A 5 17.04 -14.73 -25.88
C THR A 5 15.58 -14.36 -26.12
N GLY A 6 15.30 -13.49 -27.07
CA GLY A 6 14.00 -13.38 -27.71
C GLY A 6 13.10 -12.25 -27.20
N ALA A 7 11.83 -12.31 -27.47
CA ALA A 7 10.79 -11.31 -27.20
C ALA A 7 10.74 -10.81 -25.74
N SER A 8 11.20 -11.60 -24.78
CA SER A 8 11.25 -11.31 -23.33
C SER A 8 12.11 -10.07 -22.97
N GLY A 9 13.24 -9.83 -23.65
CA GLY A 9 14.11 -8.71 -23.34
C GLY A 9 13.58 -7.35 -23.80
N ARG A 10 12.74 -7.32 -24.84
CA ARG A 10 12.20 -6.07 -25.39
C ARG A 10 11.07 -5.48 -24.54
N GLY A 11 10.35 -6.30 -23.80
CA GLY A 11 9.26 -5.86 -22.94
C GLY A 11 9.72 -5.34 -21.57
N LEU A 12 10.93 -5.70 -21.12
CA LEU A 12 11.41 -5.36 -19.78
C LEU A 12 11.59 -3.85 -19.59
N LEU A 13 12.20 -3.15 -20.54
CA LEU A 13 12.38 -1.71 -20.43
C LEU A 13 11.05 -0.94 -20.37
N PRO A 14 10.08 -1.16 -21.27
CA PRO A 14 8.78 -0.52 -21.15
C PRO A 14 8.03 -0.91 -19.86
N PHE A 15 8.13 -2.17 -19.40
CA PHE A 15 7.58 -2.59 -18.11
C PHE A 15 8.16 -1.75 -16.95
N LEU A 16 9.48 -1.66 -16.85
CA LEU A 16 10.14 -0.91 -15.78
C LEU A 16 9.86 0.60 -15.86
N ARG A 17 9.72 1.15 -17.06
CA ARG A 17 9.35 2.56 -17.27
C ARG A 17 7.92 2.85 -16.82
N LEU A 18 6.96 1.97 -17.12
CA LEU A 18 5.59 2.08 -16.60
C LEU A 18 5.57 1.97 -15.08
N LEU A 19 6.20 0.93 -14.54
CA LEU A 19 6.31 0.74 -13.09
C LEU A 19 6.95 1.96 -12.40
N GLY A 20 7.93 2.58 -13.04
CA GLY A 20 8.59 3.79 -12.55
C GLY A 20 7.66 4.98 -12.37
N GLN A 21 6.47 4.99 -12.97
CA GLN A 21 5.47 6.03 -12.74
C GLN A 21 4.98 6.04 -11.29
N LEU A 22 5.00 4.89 -10.57
CA LEU A 22 4.61 4.83 -9.16
C LEU A 22 5.42 5.78 -8.27
N LYS A 23 6.64 6.13 -8.67
CA LYS A 23 7.46 7.14 -7.97
C LYS A 23 6.88 8.55 -8.06
N ARG A 24 5.98 8.80 -8.99
CA ARG A 24 5.36 10.11 -9.26
C ARG A 24 3.85 10.13 -9.04
N VAL A 25 3.29 9.01 -8.61
CA VAL A 25 1.88 8.93 -8.19
C VAL A 25 1.82 9.20 -6.69
N PRO A 26 1.36 10.38 -6.27
CA PRO A 26 1.18 10.66 -4.84
C PRO A 26 -0.01 9.86 -4.31
N ARG A 27 0.05 9.46 -3.06
CA ARG A 27 -1.09 8.87 -2.37
C ARG A 27 -2.21 9.92 -2.26
N THR A 28 -3.33 9.67 -2.94
CA THR A 28 -4.44 10.63 -3.14
C THR A 28 -5.06 11.08 -1.82
N GLY A 29 -5.16 10.21 -0.83
CA GLY A 29 -5.69 10.55 0.48
C GLY A 29 -4.93 11.70 1.16
N TRP A 30 -3.60 11.73 1.03
CA TRP A 30 -2.77 12.81 1.57
C TRP A 30 -2.92 14.10 0.78
N VAL A 31 -3.02 14.01 -0.54
CA VAL A 31 -3.29 15.17 -1.42
C VAL A 31 -4.60 15.85 -1.02
N TYR A 32 -5.68 15.08 -0.81
CA TYR A 32 -6.98 15.60 -0.40
C TYR A 32 -7.00 16.19 1.01
N ARG A 33 -6.03 15.87 1.82
CA ARG A 33 -5.84 16.47 3.16
C ARG A 33 -4.75 17.55 3.17
N SER A 34 -4.32 18.01 1.99
CA SER A 34 -3.34 19.09 1.84
C SER A 34 -2.02 18.83 2.59
N VAL A 35 -1.59 17.56 2.66
CA VAL A 35 -0.27 17.21 3.17
C VAL A 35 0.79 17.82 2.24
N ALA A 36 1.74 18.56 2.81
CA ALA A 36 2.68 19.38 2.04
C ALA A 36 3.60 18.55 1.13
N LYS A 37 4.00 17.36 1.57
CA LYS A 37 4.87 16.44 0.83
C LYS A 37 4.30 15.02 0.91
N PRO A 38 3.27 14.71 0.12
CA PRO A 38 2.67 13.39 0.14
C PRO A 38 3.66 12.35 -0.41
N GLU A 39 3.72 11.20 0.26
CA GLU A 39 4.45 10.04 -0.24
C GLU A 39 3.93 9.58 -1.60
N SER A 40 4.77 8.90 -2.36
CA SER A 40 4.36 8.18 -3.55
C SER A 40 3.77 6.81 -3.21
N VAL A 41 3.03 6.22 -4.16
CA VAL A 41 2.58 4.83 -4.06
C VAL A 41 3.77 3.87 -3.88
N SER A 42 4.91 4.12 -4.54
CA SER A 42 6.12 3.30 -4.35
C SER A 42 6.68 3.38 -2.94
N ASP A 43 6.67 4.53 -2.30
CA ASP A 43 7.16 4.71 -0.92
C ASP A 43 6.32 3.85 0.05
N HIS A 44 5.00 3.91 -0.11
CA HIS A 44 4.05 3.10 0.62
C HIS A 44 4.30 1.60 0.43
N MET A 45 4.36 1.14 -0.80
CA MET A 45 4.59 -0.28 -1.13
C MET A 45 5.93 -0.79 -0.57
N TYR A 46 6.97 0.03 -0.60
CA TYR A 46 8.27 -0.33 -0.04
C TYR A 46 8.19 -0.58 1.47
N ARG A 47 7.59 0.36 2.23
CA ARG A 47 7.47 0.18 3.69
C ARG A 47 6.58 -1.01 4.04
N MET A 48 5.50 -1.25 3.30
CA MET A 48 4.69 -2.46 3.46
C MET A 48 5.50 -3.74 3.26
N ALA A 49 6.35 -3.79 2.22
CA ALA A 49 7.20 -4.95 1.97
C ALA A 49 8.21 -5.19 3.11
N VAL A 50 8.76 -4.12 3.70
CA VAL A 50 9.64 -4.21 4.87
C VAL A 50 8.85 -4.66 6.11
N MET A 51 7.63 -4.17 6.31
CA MET A 51 6.76 -4.64 7.39
C MET A 51 6.48 -6.14 7.27
N ALA A 52 6.21 -6.63 6.05
CA ALA A 52 6.07 -8.07 5.80
C ALA A 52 7.37 -8.85 6.07
N LEU A 53 8.52 -8.27 5.72
CA LEU A 53 9.84 -8.90 5.95
C LEU A 53 10.14 -9.12 7.43
N VAL A 54 9.69 -8.24 8.31
CA VAL A 54 9.99 -8.29 9.74
C VAL A 54 8.92 -8.99 10.58
N THR A 55 7.83 -9.51 9.98
CA THR A 55 6.85 -10.30 10.74
C THR A 55 7.49 -11.57 11.31
N GLU A 56 7.12 -11.93 12.52
CA GLU A 56 7.59 -13.14 13.20
C GLU A 56 6.54 -14.26 13.19
N ASP A 57 5.37 -14.03 12.58
CA ASP A 57 4.33 -15.04 12.46
C ASP A 57 4.77 -16.19 11.54
N LYS A 58 5.05 -17.34 12.15
CA LYS A 58 5.51 -18.56 11.45
C LYS A 58 4.39 -19.29 10.70
N SER A 59 3.13 -18.91 10.92
CA SER A 59 1.98 -19.47 10.20
C SER A 59 1.81 -18.90 8.79
N LEU A 60 2.43 -17.75 8.52
CA LEU A 60 2.39 -17.07 7.23
C LEU A 60 3.61 -17.39 6.37
N ASN A 61 3.40 -17.50 5.07
CA ASN A 61 4.49 -17.49 4.10
C ASN A 61 4.98 -16.05 3.92
N LYS A 62 6.05 -15.69 4.63
CA LYS A 62 6.64 -14.36 4.64
C LYS A 62 7.03 -13.88 3.24
N ASP A 63 7.66 -14.72 2.44
CA ASP A 63 8.07 -14.36 1.07
C ASP A 63 6.85 -14.08 0.19
N ARG A 64 5.76 -14.81 0.41
CA ARG A 64 4.48 -14.52 -0.26
C ARG A 64 3.92 -13.17 0.16
N CYS A 65 3.95 -12.83 1.43
CA CYS A 65 3.51 -11.53 1.94
C CYS A 65 4.32 -10.38 1.33
N ILE A 66 5.64 -10.52 1.24
CA ILE A 66 6.51 -9.52 0.62
C ILE A 66 6.15 -9.32 -0.86
N ARG A 67 5.95 -10.41 -1.60
CA ARG A 67 5.56 -10.34 -3.01
C ARG A 67 4.19 -9.69 -3.20
N LEU A 68 3.21 -10.01 -2.37
CA LEU A 68 1.89 -9.39 -2.38
C LEU A 68 1.98 -7.89 -2.12
N ALA A 69 2.77 -7.46 -1.14
CA ALA A 69 3.00 -6.05 -0.84
C ALA A 69 3.60 -5.29 -2.03
N LEU A 70 4.55 -5.92 -2.77
CA LEU A 70 5.19 -5.32 -3.93
C LEU A 70 4.29 -5.28 -5.19
N VAL A 71 3.22 -6.05 -5.22
CA VAL A 71 2.37 -6.19 -6.43
C VAL A 71 1.02 -5.51 -6.28
N HIS A 72 0.48 -5.39 -5.05
CA HIS A 72 -0.93 -5.06 -4.82
C HIS A 72 -1.38 -3.74 -5.48
N ASP A 73 -0.55 -2.70 -5.51
CA ASP A 73 -0.86 -1.40 -6.10
C ASP A 73 -0.12 -1.14 -7.43
N MET A 74 0.45 -2.16 -8.08
CA MET A 74 1.16 -1.98 -9.35
C MET A 74 0.30 -1.34 -10.44
N ALA A 75 -1.00 -1.66 -10.49
CA ALA A 75 -1.94 -1.09 -11.45
C ALA A 75 -1.99 0.44 -11.40
N GLU A 76 -1.71 1.04 -10.26
CA GLU A 76 -1.74 2.48 -10.07
C GLU A 76 -0.66 3.23 -10.88
N CYS A 77 0.33 2.53 -11.42
CA CYS A 77 1.27 3.12 -12.38
C CYS A 77 0.59 3.59 -13.67
N ILE A 78 -0.59 3.08 -13.98
CA ILE A 78 -1.39 3.43 -15.16
C ILE A 78 -2.65 4.21 -14.76
N VAL A 79 -3.39 3.74 -13.76
CA VAL A 79 -4.70 4.32 -13.39
C VAL A 79 -4.60 5.40 -12.30
N GLY A 80 -3.44 5.54 -11.65
CA GLY A 80 -3.29 6.41 -10.49
C GLY A 80 -3.89 5.81 -9.21
N ASP A 81 -3.71 6.49 -8.08
CA ASP A 81 -4.28 6.09 -6.80
C ASP A 81 -5.74 6.57 -6.73
N ILE A 82 -6.68 5.65 -6.95
CA ILE A 82 -8.12 5.91 -6.87
C ILE A 82 -8.56 5.82 -5.40
N ALA A 83 -8.85 6.96 -4.80
CA ALA A 83 -9.29 7.06 -3.42
C ALA A 83 -10.82 6.92 -3.28
N PRO A 84 -11.33 6.54 -2.09
CA PRO A 84 -12.77 6.48 -1.85
C PRO A 84 -13.51 7.79 -2.14
N ALA A 85 -12.85 8.94 -1.96
CA ALA A 85 -13.41 10.27 -2.23
C ALA A 85 -13.61 10.59 -3.72
N ASP A 86 -13.03 9.78 -4.62
CA ASP A 86 -13.20 9.97 -6.08
C ASP A 86 -14.57 9.51 -6.58
N ASN A 87 -15.41 8.93 -5.72
CA ASN A 87 -16.75 8.45 -6.03
C ASN A 87 -16.82 7.49 -7.22
N ILE A 88 -15.78 6.68 -7.39
CA ILE A 88 -15.73 5.60 -8.40
C ILE A 88 -16.21 4.31 -7.72
N SER A 89 -17.12 3.58 -8.37
CA SER A 89 -17.60 2.31 -7.81
C SER A 89 -16.47 1.30 -7.68
N LYS A 90 -16.60 0.36 -6.75
CA LYS A 90 -15.59 -0.70 -6.56
C LYS A 90 -15.41 -1.54 -7.83
N GLU A 91 -16.51 -1.81 -8.53
CA GLU A 91 -16.51 -2.57 -9.78
C GLU A 91 -15.75 -1.84 -10.88
N GLU A 92 -15.95 -0.52 -11.01
CA GLU A 92 -15.26 0.29 -12.01
C GLU A 92 -13.77 0.47 -11.65
N LYS A 93 -13.44 0.67 -10.36
CA LYS A 93 -12.06 0.68 -9.89
C LYS A 93 -11.38 -0.64 -10.26
N HIS A 94 -11.97 -1.77 -9.88
CA HIS A 94 -11.44 -3.09 -10.17
C HIS A 94 -11.25 -3.31 -11.68
N ARG A 95 -12.22 -2.95 -12.51
CA ARG A 95 -12.14 -3.06 -13.98
C ARG A 95 -10.97 -2.27 -14.54
N ARG A 96 -10.74 -1.05 -14.05
CA ARG A 96 -9.60 -0.22 -14.50
C ARG A 96 -8.26 -0.81 -14.08
N GLU A 97 -8.16 -1.27 -12.86
CA GLU A 97 -6.94 -1.88 -12.33
C GLU A 97 -6.64 -3.21 -13.01
N GLU A 98 -7.65 -4.04 -13.28
CA GLU A 98 -7.51 -5.27 -14.04
C GLU A 98 -6.97 -5.01 -15.45
N ALA A 99 -7.56 -4.06 -16.18
CA ALA A 99 -7.09 -3.69 -17.50
C ALA A 99 -5.64 -3.17 -17.47
N ALA A 100 -5.27 -2.40 -16.45
CA ALA A 100 -3.90 -1.93 -16.26
C ALA A 100 -2.93 -3.07 -15.97
N MET A 101 -3.30 -4.03 -15.12
CA MET A 101 -2.46 -5.21 -14.83
C MET A 101 -2.27 -6.09 -16.08
N GLN A 102 -3.31 -6.27 -16.88
CA GLN A 102 -3.20 -6.98 -18.17
C GLN A 102 -2.23 -6.26 -19.11
N GLN A 103 -2.34 -4.95 -19.24
CA GLN A 103 -1.44 -4.13 -20.06
C GLN A 103 0.01 -4.21 -19.56
N LEU A 104 0.22 -4.11 -18.26
CA LEU A 104 1.55 -4.12 -17.64
C LEU A 104 2.22 -5.50 -17.77
N THR A 105 1.51 -6.56 -17.42
CA THR A 105 2.07 -7.92 -17.35
C THR A 105 2.28 -8.55 -18.73
N GLN A 106 1.53 -8.14 -19.77
CA GLN A 106 1.77 -8.64 -21.13
C GLN A 106 3.13 -8.25 -21.69
N LEU A 107 3.82 -7.27 -21.08
CA LEU A 107 5.18 -6.88 -21.45
C LEU A 107 6.23 -7.90 -20.98
N LEU A 108 5.86 -8.82 -20.13
CA LEU A 108 6.72 -9.83 -19.54
C LEU A 108 6.62 -11.18 -20.29
N SER A 109 7.53 -12.09 -19.95
CA SER A 109 7.40 -13.49 -20.38
C SER A 109 6.14 -14.13 -19.80
N GLU A 110 5.65 -15.20 -20.45
CA GLU A 110 4.41 -15.88 -20.04
C GLU A 110 4.43 -16.30 -18.56
N ASP A 111 5.54 -16.88 -18.09
CA ASP A 111 5.65 -17.33 -16.70
C ASP A 111 5.60 -16.17 -15.70
N LEU A 112 6.32 -15.07 -15.97
CA LEU A 112 6.31 -13.88 -15.12
C LEU A 112 4.96 -13.15 -15.18
N ARG A 113 4.36 -13.06 -16.36
CA ARG A 113 3.02 -12.52 -16.53
C ARG A 113 2.03 -13.24 -15.64
N LYS A 114 2.00 -14.56 -15.68
CA LYS A 114 1.12 -15.39 -14.88
C LYS A 114 1.39 -15.18 -13.39
N GLU A 115 2.67 -15.26 -12.98
CA GLU A 115 3.05 -15.11 -11.57
C GLU A 115 2.59 -13.77 -10.99
N ILE A 116 2.87 -12.65 -11.66
CA ILE A 116 2.55 -11.31 -11.16
C ILE A 116 1.04 -11.07 -11.17
N TYR A 117 0.35 -11.49 -12.22
CA TYR A 117 -1.10 -11.34 -12.30
C TYR A 117 -1.83 -12.16 -11.24
N GLU A 118 -1.41 -13.41 -10.98
CA GLU A 118 -1.97 -14.25 -9.92
C GLU A 118 -1.75 -13.67 -8.52
N LEU A 119 -0.60 -13.04 -8.25
CA LEU A 119 -0.34 -12.32 -7.00
C LEU A 119 -1.31 -11.14 -6.82
N TRP A 120 -1.52 -10.36 -7.88
CA TRP A 120 -2.49 -9.26 -7.84
C TRP A 120 -3.92 -9.76 -7.60
N GLU A 121 -4.36 -10.81 -8.31
CA GLU A 121 -5.68 -11.41 -8.09
C GLU A 121 -5.83 -11.97 -6.66
N GLU A 122 -4.80 -12.61 -6.13
CA GLU A 122 -4.82 -13.14 -4.76
C GLU A 122 -5.07 -12.01 -3.75
N TYR A 123 -4.41 -10.87 -3.92
CA TYR A 123 -4.63 -9.72 -3.06
C TYR A 123 -6.03 -9.13 -3.26
N GLU A 124 -6.46 -8.91 -4.48
CA GLU A 124 -7.78 -8.35 -4.80
C GLU A 124 -8.92 -9.22 -4.24
N ASN A 125 -8.82 -10.52 -4.41
CA ASN A 125 -9.83 -11.48 -3.95
C ASN A 125 -9.70 -11.82 -2.46
N GLN A 126 -8.63 -11.40 -1.78
CA GLN A 126 -8.37 -11.74 -0.38
C GLN A 126 -8.47 -13.25 -0.10
N SER A 127 -7.96 -14.06 -1.04
CA SER A 127 -8.18 -15.50 -1.09
C SER A 127 -7.32 -16.33 -0.15
N THR A 128 -6.26 -15.73 0.43
CA THR A 128 -5.32 -16.42 1.31
C THR A 128 -5.14 -15.69 2.63
N ALA A 129 -4.58 -16.39 3.64
CA ALA A 129 -4.20 -15.78 4.91
C ALA A 129 -3.15 -14.68 4.71
N GLU A 130 -2.21 -14.88 3.79
CA GLU A 130 -1.19 -13.91 3.42
C GLU A 130 -1.80 -12.64 2.82
N ALA A 131 -2.75 -12.77 1.88
CA ALA A 131 -3.45 -11.63 1.29
C ALA A 131 -4.23 -10.82 2.35
N LYS A 132 -4.90 -11.50 3.28
CA LYS A 132 -5.62 -10.86 4.39
C LYS A 132 -4.67 -10.15 5.34
N PHE A 133 -3.52 -10.73 5.63
CA PHE A 133 -2.48 -10.11 6.44
C PHE A 133 -1.91 -8.87 5.75
N VAL A 134 -1.58 -8.95 4.46
CA VAL A 134 -1.05 -7.82 3.69
C VAL A 134 -2.08 -6.69 3.57
N LYS A 135 -3.37 -6.99 3.52
CA LYS A 135 -4.42 -5.95 3.58
C LYS A 135 -4.44 -5.22 4.91
N GLN A 136 -4.18 -5.91 6.01
CA GLN A 136 -4.02 -5.25 7.30
C GLN A 136 -2.71 -4.44 7.38
N LEU A 137 -1.61 -4.91 6.75
CA LEU A 137 -0.38 -4.12 6.62
C LEU A 137 -0.61 -2.82 5.88
N ASP A 138 -1.35 -2.84 4.77
CA ASP A 138 -1.73 -1.68 3.97
C ASP A 138 -2.42 -0.62 4.85
N GLN A 139 -3.41 -1.03 5.62
CA GLN A 139 -4.14 -0.13 6.53
C GLN A 139 -3.28 0.34 7.72
N CYS A 140 -2.44 -0.53 8.27
CA CYS A 140 -1.55 -0.19 9.37
C CYS A 140 -0.46 0.81 8.92
N GLU A 141 0.10 0.61 7.74
CA GLU A 141 1.08 1.52 7.13
C GLU A 141 0.48 2.90 6.92
N MET A 142 -0.77 2.97 6.45
CA MET A 142 -1.49 4.22 6.26
C MET A 142 -1.67 5.01 7.56
N ILE A 143 -2.08 4.37 8.67
CA ILE A 143 -2.25 5.09 9.94
C ILE A 143 -0.92 5.48 10.58
N LEU A 144 0.14 4.69 10.38
CA LEU A 144 1.49 5.06 10.78
C LEU A 144 1.96 6.31 10.02
N GLN A 145 1.74 6.35 8.71
CA GLN A 145 2.06 7.51 7.89
C GLN A 145 1.23 8.75 8.27
N ALA A 146 -0.05 8.57 8.61
CA ALA A 146 -0.88 9.65 9.14
C ALA A 146 -0.29 10.24 10.42
N PHE A 147 0.16 9.39 11.35
CA PHE A 147 0.82 9.82 12.58
C PHE A 147 2.09 10.62 12.30
N GLU A 148 2.96 10.12 11.41
CA GLU A 148 4.18 10.83 11.01
C GLU A 148 3.88 12.21 10.38
N TYR A 149 2.84 12.32 9.55
CA TYR A 149 2.42 13.62 9.00
C TYR A 149 1.89 14.57 10.05
N GLU A 150 1.09 14.09 11.00
CA GLU A 150 0.63 14.92 12.13
C GLU A 150 1.81 15.46 12.95
N GLU A 151 2.88 14.67 13.13
CA GLU A 151 4.09 15.12 13.82
C GLU A 151 4.88 16.13 12.98
N LEU A 152 5.14 15.81 11.71
CA LEU A 152 5.92 16.67 10.80
C LEU A 152 5.30 18.05 10.59
N GLU A 153 3.98 18.11 10.53
CA GLU A 153 3.23 19.34 10.34
C GLU A 153 2.80 20.00 11.66
N ASN A 154 3.13 19.39 12.79
CA ASN A 154 2.72 19.82 14.13
C ASN A 154 1.21 20.05 14.26
N THR A 155 0.43 19.10 13.77
CA THR A 155 -1.04 19.11 13.74
C THR A 155 -1.66 17.83 14.31
N PRO A 156 -1.40 17.50 15.60
CA PRO A 156 -1.89 16.27 16.20
C PRO A 156 -3.42 16.14 16.11
N GLY A 157 -3.89 14.99 15.68
CA GLY A 157 -5.33 14.68 15.56
C GLY A 157 -5.96 15.10 14.22
N ARG A 158 -5.25 15.82 13.34
CA ARG A 158 -5.82 16.34 12.09
C ARG A 158 -6.29 15.25 11.13
N LEU A 159 -5.65 14.09 11.16
CA LEU A 159 -5.92 12.98 10.24
C LEU A 159 -6.76 11.86 10.89
N GLN A 160 -7.63 12.22 11.83
CA GLN A 160 -8.48 11.27 12.59
C GLN A 160 -9.32 10.37 11.69
N ASP A 161 -9.81 10.86 10.57
CA ASP A 161 -10.65 10.11 9.65
C ASP A 161 -9.97 8.86 9.06
N PHE A 162 -8.65 8.86 8.90
CA PHE A 162 -7.89 7.66 8.50
C PHE A 162 -7.91 6.59 9.59
N TYR A 163 -7.82 6.98 10.85
CA TYR A 163 -7.94 6.06 11.99
C TYR A 163 -9.36 5.51 12.10
N ASP A 164 -10.37 6.35 11.94
CA ASP A 164 -11.77 5.95 11.99
C ASP A 164 -12.10 4.95 10.88
N SER A 165 -11.52 5.13 9.69
CA SER A 165 -11.73 4.24 8.55
C SER A 165 -11.18 2.82 8.74
N THR A 166 -10.23 2.65 9.66
CA THR A 166 -9.58 1.36 9.96
C THR A 166 -10.03 0.73 11.28
N ALA A 167 -10.86 1.42 12.06
CA ALA A 167 -11.32 0.93 13.35
C ALA A 167 -11.99 -0.45 13.23
N GLY A 168 -11.54 -1.41 14.06
CA GLY A 168 -12.05 -2.78 14.07
C GLY A 168 -11.60 -3.68 12.92
N LYS A 169 -10.74 -3.20 12.02
CA LYS A 169 -10.26 -3.97 10.87
C LYS A 169 -9.00 -4.79 11.13
N PHE A 170 -8.29 -4.49 12.21
CA PHE A 170 -7.09 -5.23 12.61
C PHE A 170 -7.48 -6.43 13.47
N VAL A 171 -7.00 -7.61 13.10
CA VAL A 171 -7.21 -8.86 13.87
C VAL A 171 -5.91 -9.62 14.13
N HIS A 172 -4.86 -9.36 13.35
CA HIS A 172 -3.56 -10.00 13.52
C HIS A 172 -2.84 -9.46 14.78
N THR A 173 -2.34 -10.35 15.63
CA THR A 173 -1.77 -9.98 16.93
C THR A 173 -0.65 -8.96 16.86
N GLU A 174 0.33 -9.15 15.97
CA GLU A 174 1.44 -8.20 15.80
C GLU A 174 0.94 -6.81 15.37
N LEU A 175 -0.07 -6.76 14.49
CA LEU A 175 -0.61 -5.50 14.01
C LEU A 175 -1.48 -4.82 15.07
N LEU A 176 -2.23 -5.57 15.86
CA LEU A 176 -2.95 -5.01 17.01
C LEU A 176 -1.99 -4.37 18.01
N GLN A 177 -0.85 -5.00 18.28
CA GLN A 177 0.20 -4.44 19.14
C GLN A 177 0.79 -3.15 18.55
N LEU A 178 1.16 -3.16 17.26
CA LEU A 178 1.72 -2.00 16.58
C LEU A 178 0.71 -0.83 16.53
N VAL A 179 -0.54 -1.10 16.19
CA VAL A 179 -1.61 -0.10 16.18
C VAL A 179 -1.84 0.49 17.58
N SER A 180 -1.78 -0.33 18.63
CA SER A 180 -1.87 0.11 20.02
C SER A 180 -0.73 1.06 20.39
N LEU A 181 0.51 0.76 19.96
CA LEU A 181 1.66 1.63 20.19
C LEU A 181 1.50 2.97 19.45
N ILE A 182 1.12 2.94 18.18
CA ILE A 182 0.87 4.15 17.38
C ILE A 182 -0.19 5.03 18.08
N ASN A 183 -1.31 4.44 18.46
CA ASN A 183 -2.39 5.16 19.14
C ASN A 183 -1.95 5.75 20.48
N THR A 184 -1.14 5.02 21.24
CA THR A 184 -0.62 5.49 22.53
C THR A 184 0.26 6.73 22.34
N GLU A 185 1.20 6.69 21.41
CA GLU A 185 2.10 7.82 21.14
C GLU A 185 1.33 9.01 20.57
N ARG A 186 0.43 8.76 19.63
CA ARG A 186 -0.43 9.79 19.04
C ARG A 186 -1.30 10.49 20.08
N ASN A 187 -1.95 9.74 20.96
CA ASN A 187 -2.82 10.30 22.01
C ASN A 187 -2.05 11.17 23.00
N LYS A 188 -0.80 10.84 23.33
CA LYS A 188 0.07 11.72 24.12
C LYS A 188 0.29 13.08 23.43
N LYS A 189 0.51 13.07 22.11
CA LYS A 189 0.70 14.30 21.33
C LYS A 189 -0.58 15.15 21.30
N ILE A 190 -1.74 14.51 21.08
CA ILE A 190 -3.04 15.19 21.08
C ILE A 190 -3.32 15.82 22.46
N ALA A 191 -3.11 15.08 23.54
CA ALA A 191 -3.31 15.58 24.89
C ALA A 191 -2.39 16.78 25.21
N ALA A 192 -1.14 16.76 24.78
CA ALA A 192 -0.18 17.85 24.98
C ALA A 192 -0.61 19.16 24.29
N THR A 193 -1.30 19.08 23.14
CA THR A 193 -1.82 20.27 22.44
C THR A 193 -3.11 20.80 23.04
N SER A 194 -3.90 19.95 23.70
CA SER A 194 -5.15 20.35 24.37
C SER A 194 -4.93 21.11 25.68
N HIS A 195 -3.70 21.09 26.21
CA HIS A 195 -3.32 21.78 27.45
C HIS A 195 -2.04 22.60 27.19
N PRO A 196 -2.08 23.70 26.43
CA PRO A 196 -0.93 24.56 26.32
C PRO A 196 -0.78 25.31 27.65
N HIS A 197 0.22 24.90 28.42
CA HIS A 197 0.74 25.53 29.64
C HIS A 197 -0.25 26.38 30.48
N SER A 198 -0.80 25.79 31.57
CA SER A 198 -1.17 26.53 32.76
C SER A 198 0.11 27.02 33.47
#